data_7d361eeaaca7a534cb3a06828a1b0091
#
_entry.id   7d361eeaaca7a534cb3a06828a1b0091
#
_cell.length_a   1.000
_cell.length_b   1.000
_cell.length_c   1.000
_cell.angle_alpha   90.00
_cell.angle_beta   90.00
_cell.angle_gamma   90.00
#
_symmetry.space_group_name_H-M   'P 1'
#
loop_
_entity.id
_entity.type
_entity.pdbx_description
1 polymer ?
#
loop_
_entity_poly.entity_id
_entity_poly.type
_entity_poly.pdbx_seq_one_letter_code
_entity_poly.pdbx_strand_id
1 'polypeptide(L)'
;MYTMDELNDKLLSELKAITEELGIKGASKLSKQDLIYKILDEQAIAKPKKADAKSEKTKEDGDKAPKKPSPRGRTNDRRDSRVRRDRPDNRKNSEYEKKVKEFEGVIESEGVLEMMQDGYGFLRSSDYNYLASPDDIYVSPSQIKLFGLKTGDTVLGKIRPPKENEKYFALIEVSKINGKSPEEVRDRIPFKYLTPLFPEEKLNLSTNQDNYSTRILDLFSPIGKGQRGMIVSQPKTGKTVLLKQIANAIAENHPEVYLMILLIDERPEEVTDMARSVKAEVVSSTFDEQAERHVKVANIILEKAKRMVECGHDVVILLDSITRLARAHNTVIPSSGKILSGGVDANALHKPKRFFGAARNVEKGGSLTIIATALIETGSKMDEVIFEEFKGTGNMELQLDMKLSNRRIYPAIDVTASGTRRE
;
A
#
# COMPACT_ATOMS: atom_id res chain seq x y z
N MET A 1 -23.63 1.66 31.01
CA MET A 1 -22.38 1.38 30.28
C MET A 1 -21.71 2.71 30.05
N TYR A 2 -20.49 2.85 30.49
CA TYR A 2 -19.73 4.09 30.33
C TYR A 2 -18.91 4.03 29.03
N THR A 3 -18.85 5.14 28.30
CA THR A 3 -17.98 5.28 27.12
C THR A 3 -16.57 5.71 27.55
N MET A 4 -15.59 5.54 26.66
CA MET A 4 -14.18 5.88 26.94
C MET A 4 -14.00 7.38 27.22
N ASP A 5 -14.77 8.23 26.52
CA ASP A 5 -14.74 9.69 26.70
C ASP A 5 -15.35 10.09 28.05
N GLU A 6 -16.47 9.51 28.47
CA GLU A 6 -17.09 9.73 29.76
C GLU A 6 -16.19 9.31 30.94
N LEU A 7 -15.40 8.25 30.77
CA LEU A 7 -14.46 7.82 31.81
C LEU A 7 -13.20 8.69 31.86
N ASN A 8 -12.76 9.25 30.75
CA ASN A 8 -11.64 10.18 30.70
C ASN A 8 -11.91 11.50 31.39
N ASP A 9 -13.18 11.97 31.40
CA ASP A 9 -13.61 13.21 32.06
C ASP A 9 -13.79 13.07 33.57
N LYS A 10 -13.89 11.83 34.09
CA LYS A 10 -14.08 11.57 35.53
C LYS A 10 -12.80 11.71 36.36
N LEU A 11 -12.98 12.12 37.60
CA LEU A 11 -11.87 12.21 38.56
C LEU A 11 -11.45 10.81 39.03
N LEU A 12 -10.21 10.68 39.48
CA LEU A 12 -9.61 9.39 39.91
C LEU A 12 -10.36 8.80 41.12
N SER A 13 -10.96 9.62 41.96
CA SER A 13 -11.84 9.20 43.06
C SER A 13 -13.16 8.59 42.60
N GLU A 14 -13.74 9.14 41.52
CA GLU A 14 -14.98 8.64 40.93
C GLU A 14 -14.76 7.34 40.18
N LEU A 15 -13.62 7.20 39.48
CA LEU A 15 -13.25 5.95 38.82
C LEU A 15 -13.04 4.84 39.85
N LYS A 16 -12.46 5.12 41.01
CA LYS A 16 -12.32 4.12 42.08
C LYS A 16 -13.67 3.71 42.67
N ALA A 17 -14.63 4.62 42.84
CA ALA A 17 -15.98 4.29 43.29
C ALA A 17 -16.69 3.36 42.26
N ILE A 18 -16.55 3.64 40.95
CA ILE A 18 -17.10 2.79 39.89
C ILE A 18 -16.45 1.39 39.89
N THR A 19 -15.14 1.29 40.17
CA THR A 19 -14.47 -0.02 40.27
C THR A 19 -14.90 -0.82 41.48
N GLU A 20 -15.28 -0.16 42.60
CA GLU A 20 -15.87 -0.83 43.79
C GLU A 20 -17.29 -1.32 43.51
N GLU A 21 -18.13 -0.52 42.82
CA GLU A 21 -19.47 -0.93 42.36
C GLU A 21 -19.42 -2.14 41.41
N LEU A 22 -18.44 -2.22 40.53
CA LEU A 22 -18.26 -3.31 39.57
C LEU A 22 -17.52 -4.50 40.20
N GLY A 23 -17.10 -4.44 41.46
CA GLY A 23 -16.45 -5.54 42.19
C GLY A 23 -15.02 -5.88 41.70
N ILE A 24 -14.32 -4.95 41.07
CA ILE A 24 -12.99 -5.13 40.50
C ILE A 24 -11.93 -5.14 41.61
N LYS A 25 -11.33 -6.32 41.85
CA LYS A 25 -10.26 -6.47 42.85
C LYS A 25 -8.94 -5.86 42.40
N GLY A 26 -8.31 -5.06 43.28
CA GLY A 26 -6.96 -4.49 43.07
C GLY A 26 -6.92 -3.13 42.39
N ALA A 27 -8.05 -2.40 42.32
CA ALA A 27 -8.17 -1.08 41.70
C ALA A 27 -7.43 0.05 42.43
N SER A 28 -7.12 -0.11 43.72
CA SER A 28 -6.54 0.97 44.56
C SER A 28 -5.10 1.39 44.20
N LYS A 29 -4.36 0.55 43.46
CA LYS A 29 -2.95 0.78 43.11
C LYS A 29 -2.72 1.10 41.61
N LEU A 30 -3.78 1.21 40.81
CA LEU A 30 -3.71 1.39 39.37
C LEU A 30 -3.70 2.87 38.96
N SER A 31 -3.07 3.17 37.82
CA SER A 31 -3.11 4.50 37.21
C SER A 31 -4.50 4.81 36.66
N LYS A 32 -4.81 6.11 36.39
CA LYS A 32 -6.10 6.55 35.86
C LYS A 32 -6.45 5.80 34.57
N GLN A 33 -5.47 5.60 33.67
CA GLN A 33 -5.65 4.90 32.39
C GLN A 33 -5.92 3.41 32.58
N ASP A 34 -5.19 2.75 33.48
CA ASP A 34 -5.40 1.32 33.76
C ASP A 34 -6.76 1.04 34.41
N LEU A 35 -7.28 1.98 35.22
CA LEU A 35 -8.61 1.91 35.79
C LEU A 35 -9.69 2.01 34.70
N ILE A 36 -9.54 2.92 33.75
CA ILE A 36 -10.48 3.08 32.62
C ILE A 36 -10.52 1.79 31.79
N TYR A 37 -9.37 1.24 31.41
CA TYR A 37 -9.32 -0.01 30.64
C TYR A 37 -9.94 -1.18 31.40
N LYS A 38 -9.68 -1.31 32.69
CA LYS A 38 -10.28 -2.37 33.51
C LYS A 38 -11.79 -2.26 33.68
N ILE A 39 -12.32 -1.03 33.75
CA ILE A 39 -13.77 -0.80 33.77
C ILE A 39 -14.41 -1.18 32.46
N LEU A 40 -13.79 -0.85 31.32
CA LEU A 40 -14.26 -1.21 29.99
C LEU A 40 -14.22 -2.72 29.75
N ASP A 41 -13.17 -3.41 30.19
CA ASP A 41 -13.03 -4.86 30.07
C ASP A 41 -14.12 -5.60 30.87
N GLU A 42 -14.39 -5.16 32.11
CA GLU A 42 -15.44 -5.76 32.95
C GLU A 42 -16.85 -5.50 32.39
N GLN A 43 -17.08 -4.32 31.79
CA GLN A 43 -18.34 -4.02 31.10
C GLN A 43 -18.53 -4.85 29.81
N ALA A 44 -17.45 -5.22 29.13
CA ALA A 44 -17.49 -6.10 27.95
C ALA A 44 -17.79 -7.56 28.32
N ILE A 45 -17.38 -8.01 29.50
CA ILE A 45 -17.61 -9.36 30.02
C ILE A 45 -19.03 -9.53 30.59
N ALA A 46 -19.62 -8.45 31.15
CA ALA A 46 -20.99 -8.48 31.69
C ALA A 46 -22.01 -8.45 30.53
N LYS A 47 -22.72 -9.56 30.33
CA LYS A 47 -23.81 -9.72 29.32
C LYS A 47 -24.88 -8.64 29.45
N PRO A 48 -25.41 -8.08 28.33
CA PRO A 48 -26.38 -7.00 28.37
C PRO A 48 -27.74 -7.44 28.88
N LYS A 49 -28.21 -6.82 29.97
CA LYS A 49 -29.63 -6.77 30.32
C LYS A 49 -30.28 -5.64 29.54
N LYS A 50 -31.35 -5.97 28.80
CA LYS A 50 -32.23 -5.03 28.10
C LYS A 50 -32.93 -4.10 29.09
N ALA A 51 -33.00 -2.80 28.81
CA ALA A 51 -34.14 -1.91 29.11
C ALA A 51 -34.00 -0.59 28.37
N ASP A 52 -34.89 -0.34 27.59
CA ASP A 52 -35.86 0.68 27.22
C ASP A 52 -35.54 2.15 27.38
N ALA A 53 -35.96 2.84 26.35
CA ALA A 53 -35.93 4.26 26.06
C ALA A 53 -36.65 5.14 27.09
N LYS A 54 -36.18 6.38 27.26
CA LYS A 54 -36.99 7.60 27.17
C LYS A 54 -36.17 8.86 27.09
N SER A 55 -36.60 9.67 26.16
CA SER A 55 -36.24 11.04 25.79
C SER A 55 -36.49 12.09 26.91
N GLU A 56 -35.75 13.18 26.88
CA GLU A 56 -36.19 14.59 26.75
C GLU A 56 -35.20 15.56 27.40
N LYS A 57 -34.66 16.39 26.55
CA LYS A 57 -34.82 17.85 26.33
C LYS A 57 -34.28 18.84 27.42
N THR A 58 -33.35 19.64 26.89
CA THR A 58 -33.19 21.13 26.96
C THR A 58 -32.98 21.83 28.29
N LYS A 59 -31.92 22.59 28.44
CA LYS A 59 -31.80 24.04 28.21
C LYS A 59 -30.47 24.63 28.68
N GLU A 60 -30.01 25.51 27.90
CA GLU A 60 -29.10 26.63 27.94
C GLU A 60 -28.95 27.41 29.27
N ASP A 61 -27.84 28.12 29.28
CA ASP A 61 -27.43 29.41 29.81
C ASP A 61 -26.40 29.36 30.96
N GLY A 62 -25.25 29.98 30.73
CA GLY A 62 -24.93 31.35 30.90
C GLY A 62 -23.69 31.57 31.77
N ASP A 63 -22.59 31.90 31.12
CA ASP A 63 -21.72 33.05 31.45
C ASP A 63 -21.01 33.24 32.80
N LYS A 64 -19.72 33.60 32.67
CA LYS A 64 -18.85 34.43 33.53
C LYS A 64 -17.74 33.79 34.37
N ALA A 65 -16.54 33.95 33.81
CA ALA A 65 -15.32 34.16 34.64
C ALA A 65 -15.39 35.53 35.40
N PRO A 66 -14.63 35.77 36.48
CA PRO A 66 -13.22 36.11 36.38
C PRO A 66 -12.28 35.89 37.61
N LYS A 67 -10.97 35.96 37.31
CA LYS A 67 -9.84 36.59 38.04
C LYS A 67 -9.22 35.97 39.30
N LYS A 68 -7.90 35.78 39.14
CA LYS A 68 -6.85 35.68 40.18
C LYS A 68 -6.82 36.84 41.16
N PRO A 69 -6.15 36.67 42.35
CA PRO A 69 -4.72 36.94 42.46
C PRO A 69 -3.93 36.09 43.49
N SER A 70 -2.63 35.99 43.31
CA SER A 70 -1.62 35.67 44.32
C SER A 70 -1.24 36.93 45.11
N PRO A 71 -0.61 36.90 46.35
CA PRO A 71 0.82 36.69 46.44
C PRO A 71 1.41 36.12 47.78
N ARG A 72 2.65 35.63 47.67
CA ARG A 72 3.80 35.72 48.61
C ARG A 72 3.69 35.46 50.11
N GLY A 73 4.59 34.60 50.61
CA GLY A 73 5.07 34.57 51.98
C GLY A 73 6.13 33.46 52.22
N ARG A 74 7.40 33.84 52.35
CA ARG A 74 8.53 33.05 52.80
C ARG A 74 8.39 32.65 54.28
N THR A 75 8.83 31.40 54.63
CA THR A 75 9.79 31.21 55.74
C THR A 75 10.41 29.79 55.69
N ASN A 76 11.67 29.74 55.97
CA ASN A 76 12.52 28.56 56.19
C ASN A 76 12.05 27.76 57.40
N ASP A 77 12.11 26.43 57.36
CA ASP A 77 12.78 25.68 58.41
C ASP A 77 13.28 24.31 57.93
N ARG A 78 14.52 24.00 58.30
CA ARG A 78 15.23 22.75 58.05
C ARG A 78 14.72 21.70 59.01
N ARG A 79 14.38 20.51 58.50
CA ARG A 79 14.63 19.25 59.26
C ARG A 79 14.75 18.09 58.29
N ASP A 80 15.89 17.43 58.39
CA ASP A 80 16.27 16.15 57.80
C ASP A 80 15.17 15.10 58.02
N SER A 81 14.74 14.48 56.90
CA SER A 81 14.20 13.13 56.92
C SER A 81 14.51 12.48 55.58
N ARG A 82 15.44 11.54 55.57
CA ARG A 82 15.79 10.65 54.49
C ARG A 82 14.52 9.91 54.02
N VAL A 83 13.89 10.39 52.98
CA VAL A 83 12.88 9.63 52.25
C VAL A 83 13.64 8.72 51.25
N ARG A 84 13.62 7.43 51.53
CA ARG A 84 13.99 6.39 50.56
C ARG A 84 13.13 6.62 49.30
N ARG A 85 13.79 7.04 48.24
CA ARG A 85 13.21 6.99 46.87
C ARG A 85 13.07 5.51 46.56
N ASP A 86 11.83 5.03 46.52
CA ASP A 86 11.46 3.77 45.93
C ASP A 86 11.95 3.80 44.48
N ARG A 87 12.91 2.95 44.15
CA ARG A 87 13.32 2.65 42.78
C ARG A 87 12.16 1.94 42.13
N PRO A 88 11.72 2.38 40.92
CA PRO A 88 10.70 1.64 40.20
C PRO A 88 11.13 0.20 39.96
N ASP A 89 10.18 -0.69 40.06
CA ASP A 89 10.28 -2.15 40.11
C ASP A 89 11.02 -2.72 38.88
N ASN A 90 12.31 -2.91 39.02
CA ASN A 90 13.22 -3.41 37.98
C ASN A 90 12.94 -4.90 37.62
N ARG A 91 11.97 -5.56 38.29
CA ARG A 91 11.67 -6.98 38.07
C ARG A 91 10.72 -7.21 36.90
N LYS A 92 9.77 -6.32 36.65
CA LYS A 92 8.85 -6.42 35.51
C LYS A 92 9.56 -6.15 34.18
N ASN A 93 10.49 -5.19 34.15
CA ASN A 93 11.33 -4.89 32.99
C ASN A 93 12.22 -6.08 32.65
N SER A 94 12.78 -6.77 33.63
CA SER A 94 13.66 -7.94 33.42
C SER A 94 12.91 -9.14 32.83
N GLU A 95 11.64 -9.35 33.14
CA GLU A 95 10.83 -10.44 32.57
C GLU A 95 10.36 -10.12 31.14
N TYR A 96 10.00 -8.86 30.88
CA TYR A 96 9.66 -8.41 29.52
C TYR A 96 10.88 -8.48 28.61
N GLU A 97 12.04 -7.98 29.06
CA GLU A 97 13.32 -8.08 28.30
C GLU A 97 13.74 -9.52 28.02
N LYS A 98 13.49 -10.45 28.97
CA LYS A 98 13.76 -11.87 28.74
C LYS A 98 12.84 -12.47 27.68
N LYS A 99 11.55 -12.16 27.72
CA LYS A 99 10.58 -12.60 26.70
C LYS A 99 10.89 -12.00 25.34
N VAL A 100 11.24 -10.71 25.27
CA VAL A 100 11.66 -10.07 24.01
C VAL A 100 12.87 -10.74 23.40
N LYS A 101 13.88 -11.14 24.25
CA LYS A 101 15.05 -11.88 23.79
C LYS A 101 14.75 -13.30 23.30
N GLU A 102 13.73 -13.96 23.83
CA GLU A 102 13.29 -15.28 23.34
C GLU A 102 12.72 -15.22 21.91
N PHE A 103 12.11 -14.10 21.52
CA PHE A 103 11.57 -13.88 20.18
C PHE A 103 12.53 -13.14 19.24
N GLU A 104 13.72 -12.76 19.73
CA GLU A 104 14.72 -12.04 18.94
C GLU A 104 15.32 -12.97 17.87
N GLY A 105 15.05 -12.67 16.58
CA GLY A 105 15.56 -13.45 15.45
C GLY A 105 14.84 -14.78 15.16
N VAL A 106 13.71 -15.06 15.84
CA VAL A 106 12.88 -16.26 15.58
C VAL A 106 11.87 -16.00 14.45
N ILE A 107 11.40 -14.75 14.32
CA ILE A 107 10.37 -14.37 13.34
C ILE A 107 11.06 -13.85 12.09
N GLU A 108 10.78 -14.48 10.95
CA GLU A 108 11.13 -13.96 9.63
C GLU A 108 9.93 -13.20 9.05
N SER A 109 10.21 -12.06 8.45
CA SER A 109 9.20 -11.24 7.78
C SER A 109 9.74 -10.66 6.48
N GLU A 110 8.84 -10.48 5.53
CA GLU A 110 9.13 -9.91 4.22
C GLU A 110 8.41 -8.58 4.05
N GLY A 111 9.08 -7.62 3.44
CA GLY A 111 8.48 -6.34 3.11
C GLY A 111 9.25 -5.56 2.06
N VAL A 112 8.61 -4.55 1.48
CA VAL A 112 9.23 -3.66 0.50
C VAL A 112 9.77 -2.42 1.19
N LEU A 113 11.03 -2.11 0.97
CA LEU A 113 11.70 -0.98 1.58
C LEU A 113 11.21 0.36 1.02
N GLU A 114 10.70 1.22 1.89
CA GLU A 114 10.48 2.65 1.64
C GLU A 114 11.51 3.45 2.46
N MET A 115 12.41 4.16 1.77
CA MET A 115 13.42 5.00 2.44
C MET A 115 12.84 6.37 2.78
N MET A 116 13.13 6.85 3.98
CA MET A 116 12.79 8.20 4.45
C MET A 116 13.94 9.19 4.15
N GLN A 117 13.62 10.49 4.20
CA GLN A 117 14.59 11.56 3.92
C GLN A 117 15.80 11.55 4.87
N ASP A 118 15.58 11.10 6.11
CA ASP A 118 16.61 11.00 7.15
C ASP A 118 17.56 9.79 7.00
N GLY A 119 17.38 9.00 5.92
CA GLY A 119 18.27 7.88 5.59
C GLY A 119 17.97 6.56 6.29
N TYR A 120 16.97 6.48 7.14
CA TYR A 120 16.39 5.21 7.62
C TYR A 120 15.24 4.76 6.69
N GLY A 121 14.70 3.58 6.91
CA GLY A 121 13.59 3.08 6.10
C GLY A 121 12.63 2.20 6.89
N PHE A 122 11.51 1.87 6.22
CA PHE A 122 10.54 0.90 6.70
C PHE A 122 10.30 -0.16 5.65
N LEU A 123 10.20 -1.42 6.07
CA LEU A 123 9.66 -2.47 5.23
C LEU A 123 8.15 -2.42 5.32
N ARG A 124 7.50 -2.20 4.18
CA ARG A 124 6.05 -2.11 4.04
C ARG A 124 5.47 -3.46 3.66
N SER A 125 4.37 -3.85 4.30
CA SER A 125 3.66 -5.09 3.99
C SER A 125 2.79 -4.96 2.74
N SER A 126 2.72 -6.05 1.96
CA SER A 126 1.76 -6.22 0.85
C SER A 126 0.30 -6.16 1.32
N ASP A 127 0.02 -6.63 2.54
CA ASP A 127 -1.34 -6.68 3.11
C ASP A 127 -1.96 -5.28 3.27
N TYR A 128 -1.12 -4.26 3.41
CA TYR A 128 -1.53 -2.85 3.47
C TYR A 128 -1.24 -2.08 2.18
N ASN A 129 -1.13 -2.78 1.04
CA ASN A 129 -0.79 -2.18 -0.26
C ASN A 129 0.48 -1.30 -0.20
N TYR A 130 1.46 -1.70 0.61
CA TYR A 130 2.74 -0.99 0.84
C TYR A 130 2.59 0.42 1.42
N LEU A 131 1.47 0.72 2.04
CA LEU A 131 1.25 1.97 2.77
C LEU A 131 1.69 1.82 4.23
N ALA A 132 1.79 2.96 4.93
CA ALA A 132 2.16 2.96 6.34
C ALA A 132 1.16 2.15 7.19
N SER A 133 1.66 1.22 7.98
CA SER A 133 0.87 0.29 8.77
C SER A 133 1.49 0.08 10.16
N PRO A 134 0.74 -0.51 11.10
CA PRO A 134 1.29 -0.92 12.40
C PRO A 134 2.38 -1.99 12.28
N ASP A 135 2.35 -2.79 11.20
CA ASP A 135 3.26 -3.91 10.95
C ASP A 135 4.56 -3.50 10.24
N ASP A 136 4.78 -2.21 10.10
CA ASP A 136 5.99 -1.68 9.49
C ASP A 136 7.24 -2.08 10.30
N ILE A 137 8.29 -2.49 9.60
CA ILE A 137 9.55 -2.92 10.21
C ILE A 137 10.61 -1.85 9.95
N TYR A 138 11.18 -1.33 11.02
CA TYR A 138 12.23 -0.32 10.94
C TYR A 138 13.55 -0.93 10.43
N VAL A 139 14.18 -0.24 9.49
CA VAL A 139 15.50 -0.56 8.93
C VAL A 139 16.48 0.59 9.21
N SER A 140 17.60 0.27 9.84
CA SER A 140 18.59 1.28 10.24
C SER A 140 19.38 1.82 9.04
N PRO A 141 19.88 3.07 9.11
CA PRO A 141 20.73 3.64 8.06
C PRO A 141 22.01 2.84 7.82
N SER A 142 22.55 2.19 8.86
CA SER A 142 23.74 1.33 8.77
C SER A 142 23.48 0.08 7.94
N GLN A 143 22.32 -0.58 8.13
CA GLN A 143 21.91 -1.74 7.33
C GLN A 143 21.67 -1.36 5.87
N ILE A 144 21.00 -0.22 5.63
CA ILE A 144 20.74 0.29 4.26
C ILE A 144 22.07 0.51 3.53
N LYS A 145 23.07 1.11 4.17
CA LYS A 145 24.40 1.35 3.57
C LYS A 145 25.20 0.06 3.40
N LEU A 146 25.16 -0.85 4.38
CA LEU A 146 25.91 -2.09 4.35
C LEU A 146 25.49 -2.99 3.19
N PHE A 147 24.19 -3.15 2.97
CA PHE A 147 23.62 -4.02 1.93
C PHE A 147 23.32 -3.26 0.62
N GLY A 148 23.54 -1.95 0.56
CA GLY A 148 23.23 -1.14 -0.63
C GLY A 148 21.74 -1.12 -0.99
N LEU A 149 20.86 -1.17 0.01
CA LEU A 149 19.41 -1.21 -0.17
C LEU A 149 18.88 0.08 -0.79
N LYS A 150 17.84 -0.05 -1.59
CA LYS A 150 17.16 1.08 -2.26
C LYS A 150 15.65 0.95 -2.07
N THR A 151 14.95 2.08 -2.20
CA THR A 151 13.47 2.05 -2.22
C THR A 151 12.97 1.08 -3.29
N GLY A 152 12.03 0.23 -2.91
CA GLY A 152 11.47 -0.81 -3.76
C GLY A 152 12.12 -2.18 -3.61
N ASP A 153 13.22 -2.32 -2.85
CA ASP A 153 13.79 -3.63 -2.56
C ASP A 153 12.86 -4.45 -1.67
N THR A 154 12.56 -5.66 -2.08
CA THR A 154 11.86 -6.65 -1.26
C THR A 154 12.89 -7.34 -0.37
N VAL A 155 12.78 -7.14 0.93
CA VAL A 155 13.73 -7.66 1.92
C VAL A 155 13.04 -8.71 2.78
N LEU A 156 13.59 -9.92 2.79
CA LEU A 156 13.27 -10.98 3.73
C LEU A 156 14.32 -11.00 4.81
N GLY A 157 13.92 -10.96 6.07
CA GLY A 157 14.87 -10.97 7.17
C GLY A 157 14.26 -11.27 8.51
N LYS A 158 15.14 -11.48 9.50
CA LYS A 158 14.76 -11.72 10.88
C LYS A 158 14.50 -10.40 11.59
N ILE A 159 13.41 -10.38 12.35
CA ILE A 159 12.95 -9.20 13.07
C ILE A 159 12.97 -9.44 14.59
N ARG A 160 12.99 -8.34 15.34
CA ARG A 160 12.75 -8.35 16.78
C ARG A 160 11.54 -7.51 17.14
N PRO A 161 10.82 -7.86 18.20
CA PRO A 161 9.75 -7.05 18.72
C PRO A 161 10.25 -5.67 19.21
N PRO A 162 9.36 -4.66 19.25
CA PRO A 162 9.69 -3.32 19.73
C PRO A 162 10.08 -3.36 21.22
N LYS A 163 11.07 -2.55 21.62
CA LYS A 163 11.40 -2.29 23.02
C LYS A 163 10.42 -1.28 23.64
N GLU A 164 10.46 -1.10 24.98
CA GLU A 164 9.50 -0.27 25.72
C GLU A 164 9.31 1.16 25.16
N ASN A 165 10.31 1.73 24.47
CA ASN A 165 10.23 3.08 23.87
C ASN A 165 10.18 3.05 22.33
N GLU A 166 10.08 1.89 21.72
CA GLU A 166 10.01 1.72 20.26
C GLU A 166 8.57 1.39 19.84
N LYS A 167 8.15 1.96 18.72
CA LYS A 167 6.79 1.74 18.17
C LYS A 167 6.74 0.60 17.16
N TYR A 168 7.84 0.36 16.47
CA TYR A 168 7.91 -0.56 15.33
C TYR A 168 8.84 -1.75 15.62
N PHE A 169 8.55 -2.86 14.95
CA PHE A 169 9.51 -3.96 14.86
C PHE A 169 10.81 -3.47 14.22
N ALA A 170 11.92 -4.11 14.53
CA ALA A 170 13.21 -3.75 13.95
C ALA A 170 13.86 -4.93 13.24
N LEU A 171 14.40 -4.69 12.04
CA LEU A 171 15.15 -5.67 11.28
C LEU A 171 16.49 -5.94 11.97
N ILE A 172 16.81 -7.21 12.22
CA ILE A 172 18.10 -7.64 12.81
C ILE A 172 19.04 -8.11 11.71
N GLU A 173 18.59 -9.05 10.91
CA GLU A 173 19.38 -9.74 9.90
C GLU A 173 18.64 -9.77 8.57
N VAL A 174 19.35 -9.53 7.47
CA VAL A 174 18.83 -9.64 6.11
C VAL A 174 19.16 -11.02 5.57
N SER A 175 18.13 -11.82 5.30
CA SER A 175 18.27 -13.17 4.75
C SER A 175 18.34 -13.14 3.22
N LYS A 176 17.41 -12.42 2.57
CA LYS A 176 17.34 -12.29 1.11
C LYS A 176 16.91 -10.88 0.69
N ILE A 177 17.35 -10.47 -0.50
CA ILE A 177 16.93 -9.22 -1.15
C ILE A 177 16.45 -9.57 -2.55
N ASN A 178 15.19 -9.27 -2.87
CA ASN A 178 14.58 -9.61 -4.16
C ASN A 178 14.76 -11.10 -4.54
N GLY A 179 14.67 -11.99 -3.55
CA GLY A 179 14.83 -13.44 -3.73
C GLY A 179 16.28 -13.94 -3.83
N LYS A 180 17.28 -13.06 -3.91
CA LYS A 180 18.72 -13.38 -4.01
C LYS A 180 19.48 -13.15 -2.71
N SER A 181 20.72 -13.61 -2.65
CA SER A 181 21.59 -13.34 -1.52
C SER A 181 22.01 -11.86 -1.47
N PRO A 182 22.24 -11.27 -0.29
CA PRO A 182 22.65 -9.87 -0.19
C PRO A 182 23.97 -9.56 -0.92
N GLU A 183 24.88 -10.54 -1.04
CA GLU A 183 26.15 -10.40 -1.73
C GLU A 183 25.98 -10.22 -3.23
N GLU A 184 25.09 -11.00 -3.87
CA GLU A 184 24.78 -10.90 -5.31
C GLU A 184 24.09 -9.58 -5.67
N VAL A 185 23.28 -9.04 -4.76
CA VAL A 185 22.48 -7.84 -5.01
C VAL A 185 23.29 -6.55 -4.83
N ARG A 186 24.35 -6.58 -4.03
CA ARG A 186 25.13 -5.40 -3.67
C ARG A 186 25.71 -4.68 -4.89
N ASP A 187 26.23 -5.42 -5.85
CA ASP A 187 26.96 -4.89 -7.01
C ASP A 187 26.07 -4.76 -8.27
N ARG A 188 24.72 -4.85 -8.11
CA ARG A 188 23.76 -4.76 -9.21
C ARG A 188 23.83 -3.40 -9.93
N ILE A 189 23.71 -3.45 -11.26
CA ILE A 189 23.62 -2.25 -12.08
C ILE A 189 22.24 -1.59 -11.91
N PRO A 190 22.16 -0.30 -11.57
CA PRO A 190 20.86 0.37 -11.44
C PRO A 190 20.08 0.39 -12.76
N PHE A 191 18.75 0.22 -12.68
CA PHE A 191 17.83 0.08 -13.81
C PHE A 191 18.03 1.13 -14.93
N LYS A 192 18.33 2.37 -14.58
CA LYS A 192 18.53 3.47 -15.53
C LYS A 192 19.76 3.31 -16.44
N TYR A 193 20.72 2.45 -16.05
CA TYR A 193 21.96 2.20 -16.79
C TYR A 193 21.94 0.87 -17.55
N LEU A 194 20.88 0.06 -17.39
CA LEU A 194 20.72 -1.17 -18.15
C LEU A 194 20.40 -0.84 -19.61
N THR A 195 21.02 -1.58 -20.52
CA THR A 195 20.81 -1.42 -21.97
C THR A 195 19.42 -1.94 -22.36
N PRO A 196 18.53 -1.08 -22.91
CA PRO A 196 17.20 -1.50 -23.30
C PRO A 196 17.26 -2.27 -24.63
N LEU A 197 16.50 -3.39 -24.68
CA LEU A 197 16.29 -4.20 -25.87
C LEU A 197 14.84 -4.13 -26.32
N PHE A 198 14.59 -4.56 -27.57
CA PHE A 198 13.22 -4.77 -28.05
C PHE A 198 12.61 -6.02 -27.42
N PRO A 199 11.27 -6.10 -27.30
CA PRO A 199 10.59 -7.28 -26.80
C PRO A 199 10.57 -8.39 -27.87
N GLU A 200 11.63 -9.18 -27.93
CA GLU A 200 11.80 -10.27 -28.92
C GLU A 200 11.27 -11.61 -28.40
N GLU A 201 11.22 -11.80 -27.09
CA GLU A 201 10.72 -13.02 -26.46
C GLU A 201 9.23 -12.87 -26.14
N LYS A 202 8.41 -13.72 -26.76
CA LYS A 202 6.95 -13.71 -26.61
C LYS A 202 6.52 -14.36 -25.30
N LEU A 203 5.56 -13.76 -24.60
CA LEU A 203 4.78 -14.39 -23.55
C LEU A 203 3.64 -15.19 -24.18
N ASN A 204 3.69 -16.51 -24.07
CA ASN A 204 2.65 -17.38 -24.58
C ASN A 204 1.40 -17.30 -23.71
N LEU A 205 0.28 -16.84 -24.29
CA LEU A 205 -0.99 -16.70 -23.60
C LEU A 205 -2.00 -17.81 -23.97
N SER A 206 -1.63 -18.72 -24.85
CA SER A 206 -2.48 -19.84 -25.22
C SER A 206 -2.53 -20.86 -24.09
N THR A 207 -3.69 -21.02 -23.48
CA THR A 207 -3.98 -22.03 -22.44
C THR A 207 -4.88 -23.12 -23.04
N ASN A 208 -6.15 -23.15 -22.68
CA ASN A 208 -7.12 -24.12 -23.17
C ASN A 208 -7.68 -23.76 -24.54
N GLN A 209 -8.17 -24.75 -25.30
CA GLN A 209 -8.75 -24.55 -26.63
C GLN A 209 -9.99 -23.62 -26.63
N ASP A 210 -10.69 -23.53 -25.52
CA ASP A 210 -11.92 -22.75 -25.36
C ASP A 210 -11.67 -21.25 -25.04
N ASN A 211 -10.43 -20.85 -24.74
CA ASN A 211 -10.11 -19.45 -24.43
C ASN A 211 -9.76 -18.67 -25.70
N TYR A 212 -10.79 -18.24 -26.41
CA TYR A 212 -10.63 -17.44 -27.64
C TYR A 212 -9.96 -16.08 -27.40
N SER A 213 -10.14 -15.48 -26.23
CA SER A 213 -9.60 -14.13 -25.95
C SER A 213 -8.08 -14.10 -26.00
N THR A 214 -7.44 -15.00 -25.29
CA THR A 214 -5.97 -15.08 -25.24
C THR A 214 -5.38 -15.57 -26.57
N ARG A 215 -6.09 -16.45 -27.29
CA ARG A 215 -5.67 -16.89 -28.63
C ARG A 215 -5.71 -15.78 -29.68
N ILE A 216 -6.78 -14.98 -29.71
CA ILE A 216 -6.89 -13.83 -30.60
C ILE A 216 -5.77 -12.82 -30.29
N LEU A 217 -5.54 -12.55 -29.01
CA LEU A 217 -4.47 -11.66 -28.57
C LEU A 217 -3.10 -12.17 -29.01
N ASP A 218 -2.83 -13.44 -28.83
CA ASP A 218 -1.57 -14.09 -29.24
C ASP A 218 -1.32 -14.03 -30.75
N LEU A 219 -2.39 -14.05 -31.57
CA LEU A 219 -2.30 -14.03 -33.03
C LEU A 219 -2.17 -12.61 -33.59
N PHE A 220 -2.90 -11.65 -33.06
CA PHE A 220 -3.02 -10.30 -33.66
C PHE A 220 -2.29 -9.21 -32.89
N SER A 221 -2.08 -9.39 -31.59
CA SER A 221 -1.42 -8.40 -30.73
C SER A 221 -0.57 -9.11 -29.67
N PRO A 222 0.46 -9.86 -30.07
CA PRO A 222 1.28 -10.63 -29.15
C PRO A 222 1.96 -9.74 -28.12
N ILE A 223 2.09 -10.25 -26.89
CA ILE A 223 2.78 -9.59 -25.80
C ILE A 223 4.18 -10.21 -25.65
N GLY A 224 5.21 -9.38 -25.70
CA GLY A 224 6.59 -9.80 -25.47
C GLY A 224 7.13 -9.31 -24.12
N LYS A 225 8.18 -9.96 -23.64
CA LYS A 225 8.92 -9.51 -22.44
C LYS A 225 9.51 -8.11 -22.69
N GLY A 226 9.13 -7.13 -21.88
CA GLY A 226 9.50 -5.73 -22.07
C GLY A 226 8.48 -4.89 -22.86
N GLN A 227 7.31 -5.46 -23.21
CA GLN A 227 6.27 -4.77 -23.95
C GLN A 227 5.65 -3.60 -23.17
N ARG A 228 5.30 -2.54 -23.89
CA ARG A 228 4.43 -1.44 -23.42
C ARG A 228 3.09 -1.55 -24.10
N GLY A 229 2.22 -2.42 -23.57
CA GLY A 229 0.92 -2.69 -24.16
C GLY A 229 -0.18 -1.80 -23.59
N MET A 230 -1.08 -1.39 -24.46
CA MET A 230 -2.25 -0.62 -24.06
C MET A 230 -3.53 -1.32 -24.52
N ILE A 231 -4.41 -1.65 -23.57
CA ILE A 231 -5.75 -2.17 -23.83
C ILE A 231 -6.72 -1.00 -23.81
N VAL A 232 -7.14 -0.57 -24.97
CA VAL A 232 -8.07 0.55 -25.14
C VAL A 232 -9.50 0.03 -25.05
N SER A 233 -10.27 0.58 -24.14
CA SER A 233 -11.61 0.08 -23.87
C SER A 233 -12.61 1.18 -23.62
N GLN A 234 -13.80 1.02 -24.19
CA GLN A 234 -15.00 1.73 -23.79
C GLN A 234 -15.58 1.08 -22.51
N PRO A 235 -16.38 1.79 -21.72
CA PRO A 235 -17.09 1.20 -20.59
C PRO A 235 -17.93 -0.04 -21.01
N LYS A 236 -17.95 -1.09 -20.17
CA LYS A 236 -18.76 -2.31 -20.36
C LYS A 236 -18.38 -3.23 -21.54
N THR A 237 -17.16 -3.13 -22.06
CA THR A 237 -16.67 -3.99 -23.16
C THR A 237 -16.00 -5.30 -22.69
N GLY A 238 -15.98 -5.58 -21.38
CA GLY A 238 -15.39 -6.81 -20.85
C GLY A 238 -13.88 -6.71 -20.50
N LYS A 239 -13.36 -5.49 -20.33
CA LYS A 239 -11.96 -5.19 -19.98
C LYS A 239 -11.43 -6.04 -18.83
N THR A 240 -12.14 -6.07 -17.69
CA THR A 240 -11.72 -6.77 -16.47
C THR A 240 -11.64 -8.28 -16.67
N VAL A 241 -12.57 -8.86 -17.45
CA VAL A 241 -12.55 -10.29 -17.80
C VAL A 241 -11.33 -10.63 -18.65
N LEU A 242 -11.03 -9.79 -19.64
CA LEU A 242 -9.85 -9.97 -20.48
C LEU A 242 -8.55 -9.89 -19.67
N LEU A 243 -8.43 -8.91 -18.75
CA LEU A 243 -7.27 -8.80 -17.86
C LEU A 243 -7.07 -10.03 -16.99
N LYS A 244 -8.16 -10.61 -16.45
CA LYS A 244 -8.10 -11.86 -15.67
C LYS A 244 -7.62 -13.02 -16.52
N GLN A 245 -8.11 -13.13 -17.76
CA GLN A 245 -7.68 -14.17 -18.69
C GLN A 245 -6.20 -14.06 -19.06
N ILE A 246 -5.71 -12.84 -19.31
CA ILE A 246 -4.29 -12.56 -19.54
C ILE A 246 -3.46 -12.93 -18.32
N ALA A 247 -3.87 -12.49 -17.14
CA ALA A 247 -3.17 -12.76 -15.89
C ALA A 247 -3.06 -14.24 -15.58
N ASN A 248 -4.17 -15.00 -15.74
CA ASN A 248 -4.18 -16.43 -15.51
C ASN A 248 -3.33 -17.18 -16.55
N ALA A 249 -3.37 -16.76 -17.82
CA ALA A 249 -2.55 -17.35 -18.86
C ALA A 249 -1.04 -17.15 -18.60
N ILE A 250 -0.64 -15.96 -18.13
CA ILE A 250 0.75 -15.70 -17.74
C ILE A 250 1.13 -16.56 -16.53
N ALA A 251 0.29 -16.60 -15.49
CA ALA A 251 0.56 -17.38 -14.28
C ALA A 251 0.66 -18.89 -14.54
N GLU A 252 -0.06 -19.40 -15.53
CA GLU A 252 -0.05 -20.83 -15.92
C GLU A 252 1.15 -21.17 -16.80
N ASN A 253 1.42 -20.37 -17.83
CA ASN A 253 2.43 -20.68 -18.84
C ASN A 253 3.83 -20.18 -18.49
N HIS A 254 3.93 -19.15 -17.62
CA HIS A 254 5.16 -18.46 -17.25
C HIS A 254 5.31 -18.35 -15.73
N PRO A 255 5.48 -19.46 -15.00
CA PRO A 255 5.63 -19.44 -13.55
C PRO A 255 6.91 -18.72 -13.08
N GLU A 256 7.89 -18.51 -13.97
CA GLU A 256 9.11 -17.75 -13.73
C GLU A 256 8.88 -16.24 -13.65
N VAL A 257 7.77 -15.77 -14.24
CA VAL A 257 7.43 -14.34 -14.30
C VAL A 257 6.79 -13.88 -13.00
N TYR A 258 7.30 -12.78 -12.46
CA TYR A 258 6.66 -12.13 -11.31
C TYR A 258 5.50 -11.24 -11.79
N LEU A 259 4.29 -11.71 -11.54
CA LEU A 259 3.07 -11.04 -12.00
C LEU A 259 2.49 -10.15 -10.91
N MET A 260 2.34 -8.86 -11.20
CA MET A 260 1.69 -7.85 -10.35
C MET A 260 0.47 -7.26 -11.05
N ILE A 261 -0.62 -7.10 -10.31
CA ILE A 261 -1.82 -6.41 -10.78
C ILE A 261 -2.00 -5.15 -9.93
N LEU A 262 -2.01 -4.00 -10.59
CA LEU A 262 -2.18 -2.70 -9.96
C LEU A 262 -3.54 -2.12 -10.33
N LEU A 263 -4.43 -2.03 -9.35
CA LEU A 263 -5.78 -1.51 -9.50
C LEU A 263 -5.86 -0.11 -8.89
N ILE A 264 -6.12 0.91 -9.71
CA ILE A 264 -6.20 2.32 -9.29
C ILE A 264 -7.61 2.84 -9.49
N ASP A 265 -8.20 3.38 -8.41
CA ASP A 265 -9.55 3.97 -8.41
C ASP A 265 -10.63 2.96 -8.88
N GLU A 266 -10.41 1.66 -8.61
CA GLU A 266 -11.38 0.60 -8.86
C GLU A 266 -12.25 0.32 -7.63
N ARG A 267 -13.33 -0.43 -7.80
CA ARG A 267 -14.27 -0.76 -6.72
C ARG A 267 -13.71 -1.86 -5.81
N PRO A 268 -13.95 -1.79 -4.48
CA PRO A 268 -13.47 -2.83 -3.55
C PRO A 268 -13.92 -4.25 -3.91
N GLU A 269 -15.15 -4.41 -4.42
CA GLU A 269 -15.66 -5.70 -4.88
C GLU A 269 -14.91 -6.24 -6.10
N GLU A 270 -14.49 -5.38 -7.04
CA GLU A 270 -13.69 -5.76 -8.22
C GLU A 270 -12.27 -6.15 -7.81
N VAL A 271 -11.71 -5.46 -6.81
CA VAL A 271 -10.40 -5.81 -6.21
C VAL A 271 -10.45 -7.20 -5.58
N THR A 272 -11.46 -7.48 -4.76
CA THR A 272 -11.64 -8.78 -4.10
C THR A 272 -11.83 -9.90 -5.12
N ASP A 273 -12.62 -9.64 -6.16
CA ASP A 273 -12.87 -10.61 -7.23
C ASP A 273 -11.59 -10.89 -8.04
N MET A 274 -10.77 -9.87 -8.32
CA MET A 274 -9.47 -10.04 -8.96
C MET A 274 -8.53 -10.88 -8.08
N ALA A 275 -8.37 -10.53 -6.81
CA ALA A 275 -7.49 -11.22 -5.88
C ALA A 275 -7.84 -12.71 -5.68
N ARG A 276 -9.14 -13.05 -5.75
CA ARG A 276 -9.61 -14.45 -5.65
C ARG A 276 -9.51 -15.23 -6.97
N SER A 277 -9.55 -14.53 -8.09
CA SER A 277 -9.63 -15.16 -9.44
C SER A 277 -8.28 -15.35 -10.09
N VAL A 278 -7.23 -14.67 -9.61
CA VAL A 278 -5.91 -14.66 -10.27
C VAL A 278 -4.81 -15.03 -9.27
N LYS A 279 -3.86 -15.84 -9.72
CA LYS A 279 -2.66 -16.20 -8.95
C LYS A 279 -1.55 -15.18 -9.23
N ALA A 280 -1.67 -14.00 -8.62
CA ALA A 280 -0.73 -12.89 -8.76
C ALA A 280 -0.71 -12.04 -7.50
N GLU A 281 0.29 -11.17 -7.37
CA GLU A 281 0.27 -10.11 -6.36
C GLU A 281 -0.70 -9.01 -6.80
N VAL A 282 -1.80 -8.82 -6.06
CA VAL A 282 -2.79 -7.78 -6.33
C VAL A 282 -2.62 -6.64 -5.36
N VAL A 283 -2.30 -5.46 -5.87
CA VAL A 283 -2.15 -4.23 -5.11
C VAL A 283 -3.18 -3.22 -5.59
N SER A 284 -3.87 -2.60 -4.67
CA SER A 284 -4.98 -1.71 -5.02
C SER A 284 -4.96 -0.40 -4.24
N SER A 285 -5.58 0.60 -4.84
CA SER A 285 -6.02 1.81 -4.17
C SER A 285 -7.41 2.13 -4.72
N THR A 286 -8.42 1.93 -3.88
CA THR A 286 -9.84 1.98 -4.25
C THR A 286 -10.36 3.41 -4.39
N PHE A 287 -11.53 3.58 -5.00
CA PHE A 287 -12.09 4.89 -5.38
C PHE A 287 -12.41 5.80 -4.17
N ASP A 288 -12.54 5.24 -2.99
CA ASP A 288 -12.78 5.95 -1.73
C ASP A 288 -11.52 6.56 -1.12
N GLU A 289 -10.34 6.26 -1.70
CA GLU A 289 -9.07 6.79 -1.24
C GLU A 289 -8.68 8.10 -1.92
N GLN A 290 -7.77 8.85 -1.28
CA GLN A 290 -7.26 10.12 -1.82
C GLN A 290 -6.31 9.90 -2.99
N ALA A 291 -6.24 10.88 -3.90
CA ALA A 291 -5.38 10.81 -5.08
C ALA A 291 -3.89 10.62 -4.75
N GLU A 292 -3.41 11.16 -3.63
CA GLU A 292 -2.03 10.98 -3.14
C GLU A 292 -1.73 9.51 -2.86
N ARG A 293 -2.71 8.73 -2.36
CA ARG A 293 -2.55 7.29 -2.13
C ARG A 293 -2.40 6.54 -3.44
N HIS A 294 -3.22 6.83 -4.44
CA HIS A 294 -3.10 6.24 -5.78
C HIS A 294 -1.70 6.44 -6.36
N VAL A 295 -1.19 7.66 -6.26
CA VAL A 295 0.16 8.02 -6.74
C VAL A 295 1.24 7.29 -5.94
N LYS A 296 1.10 7.21 -4.62
CA LYS A 296 2.09 6.57 -3.74
C LYS A 296 2.19 5.07 -4.00
N VAL A 297 1.05 4.38 -4.08
CA VAL A 297 0.98 2.94 -4.39
C VAL A 297 1.58 2.65 -5.76
N ALA A 298 1.23 3.42 -6.78
CA ALA A 298 1.79 3.24 -8.12
C ALA A 298 3.32 3.44 -8.14
N ASN A 299 3.84 4.43 -7.43
CA ASN A 299 5.28 4.69 -7.37
C ASN A 299 6.04 3.54 -6.69
N ILE A 300 5.54 2.99 -5.57
CA ILE A 300 6.25 1.92 -4.86
C ILE A 300 6.25 0.62 -5.68
N ILE A 301 5.16 0.30 -6.37
CA ILE A 301 5.08 -0.85 -7.28
C ILE A 301 6.08 -0.71 -8.43
N LEU A 302 6.18 0.48 -9.04
CA LEU A 302 7.16 0.73 -10.09
C LEU A 302 8.59 0.57 -9.59
N GLU A 303 8.92 1.11 -8.40
CA GLU A 303 10.26 0.96 -7.84
C GLU A 303 10.55 -0.50 -7.48
N LYS A 304 9.58 -1.25 -6.91
CA LYS A 304 9.68 -2.69 -6.66
C LYS A 304 9.99 -3.44 -7.95
N ALA A 305 9.21 -3.21 -9.00
CA ALA A 305 9.42 -3.84 -10.31
C ALA A 305 10.83 -3.59 -10.87
N LYS A 306 11.30 -2.32 -10.81
CA LYS A 306 12.66 -1.97 -11.24
C LYS A 306 13.75 -2.69 -10.45
N ARG A 307 13.57 -2.81 -9.11
CA ARG A 307 14.55 -3.53 -8.27
C ARG A 307 14.61 -5.02 -8.60
N MET A 308 13.46 -5.63 -8.85
CA MET A 308 13.40 -7.03 -9.28
C MET A 308 14.08 -7.24 -10.64
N VAL A 309 13.84 -6.37 -11.61
CA VAL A 309 14.51 -6.42 -12.93
C VAL A 309 16.02 -6.23 -12.81
N GLU A 310 16.51 -5.35 -11.93
CA GLU A 310 17.95 -5.21 -11.63
C GLU A 310 18.57 -6.51 -11.13
N CYS A 311 17.76 -7.36 -10.48
CA CYS A 311 18.17 -8.70 -10.03
C CYS A 311 17.96 -9.80 -11.06
N GLY A 312 17.51 -9.47 -12.30
CA GLY A 312 17.36 -10.42 -13.39
C GLY A 312 16.02 -11.16 -13.42
N HIS A 313 15.00 -10.65 -12.72
CA HIS A 313 13.66 -11.21 -12.78
C HIS A 313 12.85 -10.63 -13.94
N ASP A 314 12.02 -11.45 -14.56
CA ASP A 314 11.00 -11.01 -15.50
C ASP A 314 9.75 -10.59 -14.73
N VAL A 315 9.33 -9.32 -14.91
CA VAL A 315 8.22 -8.73 -14.19
C VAL A 315 7.14 -8.27 -15.15
N VAL A 316 5.90 -8.64 -14.88
CA VAL A 316 4.73 -8.15 -15.62
C VAL A 316 3.83 -7.34 -14.68
N ILE A 317 3.49 -6.12 -15.06
CA ILE A 317 2.51 -5.29 -14.38
C ILE A 317 1.27 -5.16 -15.26
N LEU A 318 0.13 -5.61 -14.76
CA LEU A 318 -1.17 -5.32 -15.35
C LEU A 318 -1.78 -4.13 -14.59
N LEU A 319 -1.93 -2.98 -15.26
CA LEU A 319 -2.43 -1.74 -14.66
C LEU A 319 -3.86 -1.45 -15.10
N ASP A 320 -4.77 -1.41 -14.18
CA ASP A 320 -6.16 -0.98 -14.41
C ASP A 320 -6.51 0.21 -13.50
N SER A 321 -6.54 1.46 -13.97
CA SER A 321 -6.25 1.94 -15.33
C SER A 321 -5.23 3.08 -15.34
N ILE A 322 -4.52 3.24 -16.46
CA ILE A 322 -3.58 4.35 -16.64
C ILE A 322 -4.30 5.69 -16.73
N THR A 323 -5.52 5.72 -17.25
CA THR A 323 -6.35 6.93 -17.31
C THR A 323 -6.64 7.47 -15.91
N ARG A 324 -7.02 6.59 -14.98
CA ARG A 324 -7.30 6.96 -13.59
C ARG A 324 -6.02 7.35 -12.84
N LEU A 325 -4.91 6.65 -13.08
CA LEU A 325 -3.61 7.03 -12.54
C LEU A 325 -3.19 8.44 -13.01
N ALA A 326 -3.38 8.75 -14.29
CA ALA A 326 -3.10 10.07 -14.85
C ALA A 326 -4.00 11.16 -14.24
N ARG A 327 -5.27 10.88 -14.01
CA ARG A 327 -6.20 11.77 -13.30
C ARG A 327 -5.73 12.05 -11.86
N ALA A 328 -5.32 11.02 -11.12
CA ALA A 328 -4.78 11.16 -9.78
C ALA A 328 -3.53 12.05 -9.76
N HIS A 329 -2.63 11.86 -10.71
CA HIS A 329 -1.47 12.72 -10.84
C HIS A 329 -1.83 14.17 -11.18
N ASN A 330 -2.85 14.40 -12.00
CA ASN A 330 -3.35 15.75 -12.33
C ASN A 330 -3.93 16.47 -11.10
N THR A 331 -4.54 15.72 -10.18
CA THR A 331 -5.07 16.27 -8.92
C THR A 331 -3.96 16.62 -7.93
N VAL A 332 -2.92 15.80 -7.84
CA VAL A 332 -1.85 15.92 -6.82
C VAL A 332 -0.78 16.95 -7.21
N ILE A 333 -0.57 17.19 -8.51
CA ILE A 333 0.51 18.05 -8.95
C ILE A 333 0.17 19.53 -8.69
N PRO A 334 1.11 20.35 -8.18
CA PRO A 334 0.89 21.80 -8.10
C PRO A 334 0.64 22.38 -9.48
N SER A 335 -0.34 23.26 -9.61
CA SER A 335 -0.67 23.90 -10.90
C SER A 335 0.53 24.63 -11.50
N SER A 336 0.87 24.28 -12.74
CA SER A 336 1.95 24.94 -13.48
C SER A 336 1.51 26.27 -14.15
N GLY A 337 0.21 26.57 -14.11
CA GLY A 337 -0.38 27.69 -14.84
C GLY A 337 -0.55 27.44 -16.34
N LYS A 338 -0.09 26.30 -16.88
CA LYS A 338 -0.26 25.87 -18.27
C LYS A 338 -1.19 24.67 -18.34
N ILE A 339 -2.41 24.90 -18.77
CA ILE A 339 -3.44 23.87 -18.86
C ILE A 339 -3.61 23.47 -20.32
N LEU A 340 -3.53 22.18 -20.61
CA LEU A 340 -3.86 21.58 -21.89
C LEU A 340 -5.39 21.49 -22.06
N SER A 341 -5.85 21.14 -23.26
CA SER A 341 -7.27 20.86 -23.49
C SER A 341 -7.77 19.77 -22.53
N GLY A 342 -9.03 19.83 -22.12
CA GLY A 342 -9.60 18.88 -21.16
C GLY A 342 -9.20 19.09 -19.68
N GLY A 343 -8.52 20.20 -19.33
CA GLY A 343 -8.20 20.54 -17.94
C GLY A 343 -7.00 19.78 -17.38
N VAL A 344 -6.11 19.25 -18.22
CA VAL A 344 -4.88 18.54 -17.82
C VAL A 344 -3.76 19.55 -17.65
N ASP A 345 -3.08 19.57 -16.49
CA ASP A 345 -1.85 20.35 -16.30
C ASP A 345 -0.73 19.80 -17.18
N ALA A 346 0.05 20.70 -17.80
CA ALA A 346 1.13 20.30 -18.71
C ALA A 346 2.16 19.35 -18.08
N ASN A 347 2.37 19.43 -16.76
CA ASN A 347 3.33 18.59 -16.04
C ASN A 347 2.70 17.29 -15.48
N ALA A 348 1.37 17.19 -15.46
CA ALA A 348 0.66 16.08 -14.82
C ALA A 348 0.99 14.71 -15.42
N LEU A 349 1.21 14.66 -16.73
CA LEU A 349 1.43 13.41 -17.46
C LEU A 349 2.89 12.93 -17.44
N HIS A 350 3.85 13.73 -16.94
CA HIS A 350 5.26 13.32 -16.94
C HIS A 350 5.53 12.06 -16.10
N LYS A 351 4.99 12.00 -14.89
CA LYS A 351 5.19 10.82 -14.01
C LYS A 351 4.48 9.58 -14.54
N PRO A 352 3.18 9.62 -14.92
CA PRO A 352 2.51 8.48 -15.56
C PRO A 352 3.19 8.01 -16.85
N LYS A 353 3.68 8.92 -17.70
CA LYS A 353 4.47 8.55 -18.89
C LYS A 353 5.78 7.85 -18.53
N ARG A 354 6.47 8.29 -17.47
CA ARG A 354 7.67 7.59 -16.96
C ARG A 354 7.34 6.23 -16.38
N PHE A 355 6.18 6.08 -15.75
CA PHE A 355 5.69 4.79 -15.28
C PHE A 355 5.55 3.82 -16.46
N PHE A 356 4.73 4.17 -17.45
CA PHE A 356 4.47 3.34 -18.61
C PHE A 356 5.71 3.15 -19.49
N GLY A 357 6.50 4.18 -19.67
CA GLY A 357 7.77 4.16 -20.41
C GLY A 357 8.92 3.40 -19.73
N ALA A 358 8.74 2.98 -18.48
CA ALA A 358 9.73 2.15 -17.80
C ALA A 358 9.79 0.73 -18.36
N ALA A 359 8.69 0.24 -18.98
CA ALA A 359 8.65 -1.09 -19.56
C ALA A 359 9.69 -1.24 -20.67
N ARG A 360 10.55 -2.25 -20.53
CA ARG A 360 11.63 -2.60 -21.45
C ARG A 360 12.17 -4.00 -21.17
N ASN A 361 12.68 -4.65 -22.16
CA ASN A 361 13.59 -5.77 -22.01
C ASN A 361 15.02 -5.23 -21.82
N VAL A 362 15.87 -5.88 -21.05
CA VAL A 362 17.23 -5.39 -20.76
C VAL A 362 18.28 -6.45 -21.00
N GLU A 363 19.42 -6.04 -21.52
CA GLU A 363 20.56 -6.91 -21.75
C GLU A 363 21.15 -7.38 -20.42
N LYS A 364 21.39 -8.69 -20.28
CA LYS A 364 21.97 -9.32 -19.07
C LYS A 364 21.19 -9.04 -17.78
N GLY A 365 19.90 -8.81 -17.88
CA GLY A 365 18.99 -8.58 -16.76
C GLY A 365 17.68 -9.31 -16.97
N GLY A 366 16.66 -8.92 -16.24
CA GLY A 366 15.27 -9.34 -16.46
C GLY A 366 14.55 -8.44 -17.46
N SER A 367 13.23 -8.52 -17.46
CA SER A 367 12.38 -7.67 -18.27
C SER A 367 11.28 -7.01 -17.42
N LEU A 368 10.86 -5.80 -17.80
CA LEU A 368 9.67 -5.15 -17.27
C LEU A 368 8.64 -4.99 -18.38
N THR A 369 7.55 -5.73 -18.29
CA THR A 369 6.40 -5.63 -19.19
C THR A 369 5.27 -4.89 -18.49
N ILE A 370 4.67 -3.89 -19.13
CA ILE A 370 3.52 -3.17 -18.58
C ILE A 370 2.38 -3.21 -19.58
N ILE A 371 1.26 -3.79 -19.16
CA ILE A 371 0.00 -3.81 -19.91
C ILE A 371 -0.99 -2.94 -19.13
N ALA A 372 -1.32 -1.80 -19.71
CA ALA A 372 -2.20 -0.83 -19.06
C ALA A 372 -3.53 -0.70 -19.79
N THR A 373 -4.62 -0.60 -19.06
CA THR A 373 -5.92 -0.27 -19.66
C THR A 373 -6.07 1.24 -19.79
N ALA A 374 -6.54 1.68 -20.94
CA ALA A 374 -6.90 3.06 -21.22
C ALA A 374 -8.41 3.16 -21.50
N LEU A 375 -9.06 4.11 -20.83
CA LEU A 375 -10.50 4.36 -21.00
C LEU A 375 -10.70 5.43 -22.07
N ILE A 376 -11.56 5.14 -23.04
CA ILE A 376 -11.99 6.07 -24.09
C ILE A 376 -13.51 6.21 -24.12
N GLU A 377 -14.01 7.26 -24.78
CA GLU A 377 -15.45 7.54 -24.94
C GLU A 377 -16.22 7.57 -23.61
N THR A 378 -15.57 8.06 -22.56
CA THR A 378 -16.20 8.26 -21.25
C THR A 378 -17.04 9.55 -21.17
N GLY A 379 -17.06 10.33 -22.24
CA GLY A 379 -17.66 11.69 -22.26
C GLY A 379 -16.75 12.76 -21.64
N SER A 380 -15.55 12.41 -21.19
CA SER A 380 -14.56 13.33 -20.62
C SER A 380 -13.47 13.68 -21.62
N LYS A 381 -13.33 14.96 -21.98
CA LYS A 381 -12.22 15.47 -22.82
C LYS A 381 -10.86 15.21 -22.20
N MET A 382 -10.78 15.11 -20.88
CA MET A 382 -9.54 14.77 -20.16
C MET A 382 -9.03 13.40 -20.56
N ASP A 383 -9.91 12.40 -20.64
CA ASP A 383 -9.53 11.02 -20.98
C ASP A 383 -9.04 10.90 -22.41
N GLU A 384 -9.64 11.65 -23.35
CA GLU A 384 -9.20 11.72 -24.74
C GLU A 384 -7.78 12.26 -24.83
N VAL A 385 -7.48 13.36 -24.13
CA VAL A 385 -6.12 13.94 -24.08
C VAL A 385 -5.13 12.97 -23.44
N ILE A 386 -5.50 12.32 -22.33
CA ILE A 386 -4.66 11.31 -21.69
C ILE A 386 -4.36 10.17 -22.67
N PHE A 387 -5.38 9.64 -23.33
CA PHE A 387 -5.21 8.55 -24.29
C PHE A 387 -4.24 8.91 -25.42
N GLU A 388 -4.45 10.06 -26.10
CA GLU A 388 -3.58 10.53 -27.18
C GLU A 388 -2.13 10.70 -26.75
N GLU A 389 -1.90 11.20 -25.53
CA GLU A 389 -0.57 11.38 -24.97
C GLU A 389 0.14 10.05 -24.64
N PHE A 390 -0.59 8.98 -24.32
CA PHE A 390 -0.03 7.64 -24.07
C PHE A 390 0.09 6.78 -25.33
N LYS A 391 -0.75 7.00 -26.33
CA LYS A 391 -0.71 6.29 -27.62
C LYS A 391 0.66 6.35 -28.27
N GLY A 392 1.34 7.52 -28.15
CA GLY A 392 2.71 7.69 -28.63
C GLY A 392 3.79 6.91 -27.86
N THR A 393 3.51 6.51 -26.61
CA THR A 393 4.48 5.84 -25.72
C THR A 393 4.40 4.31 -25.84
N GLY A 394 3.22 3.76 -26.11
CA GLY A 394 2.99 2.33 -26.29
C GLY A 394 3.61 1.77 -27.56
N ASN A 395 3.91 0.48 -27.58
CA ASN A 395 4.34 -0.28 -28.76
C ASN A 395 3.40 -1.46 -29.10
N MET A 396 2.31 -1.62 -28.37
CA MET A 396 1.22 -2.56 -28.62
C MET A 396 -0.09 -1.88 -28.23
N GLU A 397 -1.10 -2.03 -29.06
CA GLU A 397 -2.46 -1.50 -28.83
C GLU A 397 -3.47 -2.60 -29.13
N LEU A 398 -4.35 -2.85 -28.17
CA LEU A 398 -5.49 -3.77 -28.31
C LEU A 398 -6.77 -2.96 -28.06
N GLN A 399 -7.62 -2.88 -29.09
CA GLN A 399 -8.88 -2.15 -28.99
C GLN A 399 -10.07 -3.07 -28.73
N LEU A 400 -10.89 -2.70 -27.74
CA LEU A 400 -12.18 -3.33 -27.48
C LEU A 400 -13.29 -2.45 -28.07
N ASP A 401 -14.20 -3.04 -28.86
CA ASP A 401 -15.28 -2.33 -29.52
C ASP A 401 -16.64 -2.59 -28.82
N MET A 402 -17.33 -1.51 -28.45
CA MET A 402 -18.67 -1.59 -27.87
C MET A 402 -19.71 -2.13 -28.87
N LYS A 403 -19.53 -1.96 -30.18
CA LYS A 403 -20.45 -2.53 -31.18
C LYS A 403 -20.48 -4.04 -31.12
N LEU A 404 -19.31 -4.69 -30.94
CA LEU A 404 -19.19 -6.12 -30.73
C LEU A 404 -19.84 -6.53 -29.40
N SER A 405 -19.54 -5.81 -28.32
CA SER A 405 -20.11 -6.07 -27.00
C SER A 405 -21.65 -5.96 -27.02
N ASN A 406 -22.21 -4.94 -27.66
CA ASN A 406 -23.66 -4.76 -27.81
C ASN A 406 -24.32 -5.90 -28.61
N ARG A 407 -23.59 -6.52 -29.52
CA ARG A 407 -24.02 -7.73 -30.25
C ARG A 407 -23.78 -9.01 -29.47
N ARG A 408 -23.22 -8.93 -28.22
CA ARG A 408 -22.83 -10.06 -27.37
C ARG A 408 -21.76 -10.98 -28.01
N ILE A 409 -20.92 -10.40 -28.86
CA ILE A 409 -19.76 -11.07 -29.41
C ILE A 409 -18.58 -10.84 -28.47
N TYR A 410 -18.08 -11.92 -27.86
CA TYR A 410 -16.94 -11.87 -26.96
C TYR A 410 -15.87 -12.89 -27.38
N PRO A 411 -14.55 -12.53 -27.24
CA PRO A 411 -14.07 -11.23 -26.80
C PRO A 411 -14.41 -10.11 -27.78
N ALA A 412 -14.75 -8.91 -27.25
CA ALA A 412 -15.13 -7.76 -28.06
C ALA A 412 -13.89 -7.04 -28.65
N ILE A 413 -12.94 -7.79 -29.19
CA ILE A 413 -11.67 -7.30 -29.73
C ILE A 413 -11.87 -6.87 -31.20
N ASP A 414 -11.53 -5.63 -31.51
CA ASP A 414 -11.38 -5.16 -32.88
C ASP A 414 -9.96 -5.47 -33.38
N VAL A 415 -9.82 -6.56 -34.14
CA VAL A 415 -8.55 -6.99 -34.67
C VAL A 415 -7.99 -6.06 -35.74
N THR A 416 -8.85 -5.27 -36.39
CA THR A 416 -8.44 -4.33 -37.45
C THR A 416 -7.77 -3.08 -36.89
N ALA A 417 -8.17 -2.68 -35.69
CA ALA A 417 -7.61 -1.54 -34.97
C ALA A 417 -6.51 -1.91 -33.96
N SER A 418 -6.30 -3.22 -33.78
CA SER A 418 -5.30 -3.77 -32.83
C SER A 418 -4.02 -4.17 -33.54
N GLY A 419 -2.89 -4.11 -32.84
CA GLY A 419 -1.61 -4.56 -33.39
C GLY A 419 -0.41 -4.14 -32.56
N THR A 420 0.75 -4.53 -33.03
CA THR A 420 2.06 -4.15 -32.46
C THR A 420 2.81 -3.26 -33.45
N ARG A 421 3.64 -2.33 -32.95
CA ARG A 421 4.43 -1.45 -33.82
C ARG A 421 5.61 -2.16 -34.48
N ARG A 422 6.04 -3.29 -33.95
CA ARG A 422 7.15 -4.09 -34.45
C ARG A 422 6.81 -5.55 -34.20
N GLU A 423 6.80 -6.29 -35.25
CA GLU A 423 6.57 -7.74 -35.25
C GLU A 423 7.86 -8.52 -34.96
#